data_1bc982e126330ccd9668013235c2b4fc
#
_entry.id   1bc982e126330ccd9668013235c2b4fc
#
_cell.length_a   1.000
_cell.length_b   1.000
_cell.length_c   1.000
_cell.angle_alpha   90.00
_cell.angle_beta   90.00
_cell.angle_gamma   90.00
#
_symmetry.space_group_name_H-M   'P 1'
#
loop_
_entity.id
_entity.type
_entity.pdbx_description
1 polymer ?
#
loop_
_entity_poly.entity_id
_entity_poly.type
_entity_poly.pdbx_seq_one_letter_code
_entity_poly.pdbx_strand_id
1 'polypeptide(L)'
;LGWDDPDALVAALWTDPALKAAYERIEAAAMALDGVTRGARKGYTAFSRKVQFAAARPCKGAVRLGLAVPPSADKRLETARPKEGWSERLKSATTLTKPGDVDAGLKKLLKQAWEAS
;
A
#
# COMPACT_ATOMS: atom_id res chain seq x y z
N LEU A 1 14.88 -10.97 17.83
CA LEU A 1 15.58 -9.70 17.74
C LEU A 1 14.65 -8.64 17.17
N GLY A 2 14.68 -7.46 17.79
CA GLY A 2 13.72 -6.39 17.46
C GLY A 2 13.80 -5.89 16.02
N TRP A 3 14.94 -6.03 15.36
CA TRP A 3 15.10 -5.56 14.00
C TRP A 3 14.31 -6.38 12.96
N ASP A 4 13.85 -7.60 13.32
CA ASP A 4 12.98 -8.41 12.47
C ASP A 4 11.49 -8.22 12.79
N ASP A 5 11.17 -7.41 13.79
CA ASP A 5 9.79 -7.19 14.20
C ASP A 5 9.06 -6.36 13.13
N PRO A 6 7.97 -6.88 12.52
CA PRO A 6 7.20 -6.13 11.52
C PRO A 6 6.70 -4.79 12.04
N ASP A 7 6.26 -4.72 13.29
CA ASP A 7 5.76 -3.48 13.86
C ASP A 7 6.88 -2.44 14.00
N ALA A 8 8.09 -2.87 14.36
CA ALA A 8 9.24 -1.98 14.44
C ALA A 8 9.63 -1.44 13.06
N LEU A 9 9.57 -2.28 12.03
CA LEU A 9 9.84 -1.86 10.64
C LEU A 9 8.82 -0.84 10.15
N VAL A 10 7.54 -1.07 10.44
CA VAL A 10 6.47 -0.13 10.11
C VAL A 10 6.70 1.21 10.81
N ALA A 11 6.99 1.19 12.10
CA ALA A 11 7.24 2.41 12.86
C ALA A 11 8.46 3.18 12.33
N ALA A 12 9.52 2.48 11.93
CA ALA A 12 10.71 3.11 11.38
C ALA A 12 10.47 3.71 10.00
N LEU A 13 9.59 3.12 9.22
CA LEU A 13 9.26 3.58 7.88
C LEU A 13 8.32 4.79 7.90
N TRP A 14 7.28 4.73 8.73
CA TRP A 14 6.22 5.74 8.79
C TRP A 14 6.46 6.71 9.96
N THR A 15 7.49 7.54 9.84
CA THR A 15 7.88 8.50 10.88
C THR A 15 7.18 9.85 10.76
N ASP A 16 6.67 10.21 9.57
CA ASP A 16 5.92 11.45 9.37
C ASP A 16 4.48 11.24 9.84
N PRO A 17 3.98 12.01 10.84
CA PRO A 17 2.63 11.80 11.36
C PRO A 17 1.52 11.90 10.32
N ALA A 18 1.64 12.81 9.35
CA ALA A 18 0.64 12.98 8.30
C ALA A 18 0.60 11.75 7.39
N LEU A 19 1.75 11.25 6.99
CA LEU A 19 1.86 10.06 6.15
C LEU A 19 1.45 8.81 6.91
N LYS A 20 1.81 8.74 8.18
CA LYS A 20 1.42 7.63 9.04
C LYS A 20 -0.10 7.52 9.14
N ALA A 21 -0.81 8.64 9.30
CA ALA A 21 -2.27 8.65 9.37
C ALA A 21 -2.90 8.11 8.09
N ALA A 22 -2.38 8.52 6.93
CA ALA A 22 -2.84 8.01 5.63
C ALA A 22 -2.56 6.50 5.50
N TYR A 23 -1.35 6.08 5.86
CA TYR A 23 -0.97 4.67 5.84
C TYR A 23 -1.87 3.82 6.74
N GLU A 24 -2.18 4.30 7.94
CA GLU A 24 -3.04 3.55 8.88
C GLU A 24 -4.43 3.32 8.30
N ARG A 25 -4.95 4.26 7.53
CA ARG A 25 -6.24 4.06 6.85
C ARG A 25 -6.15 3.03 5.74
N ILE A 26 -5.03 3.01 5.00
CA ILE A 26 -4.76 1.98 3.98
C ILE A 26 -4.68 0.62 4.65
N GLU A 27 -3.92 0.52 5.73
CA GLU A 27 -3.76 -0.73 6.48
C GLU A 27 -5.10 -1.25 6.99
N ALA A 28 -5.91 -0.38 7.59
CA ALA A 28 -7.22 -0.76 8.10
C ALA A 28 -8.13 -1.28 6.97
N ALA A 29 -8.12 -0.62 5.82
CA ALA A 29 -8.93 -1.04 4.67
C ALA A 29 -8.46 -2.37 4.11
N ALA A 30 -7.15 -2.58 3.99
CA ALA A 30 -6.58 -3.82 3.47
C ALA A 30 -6.78 -4.99 4.44
N MET A 31 -6.54 -4.77 5.72
CA MET A 31 -6.67 -5.83 6.74
C MET A 31 -8.12 -6.18 7.05
N ALA A 32 -9.08 -5.37 6.62
CA ALA A 32 -10.49 -5.70 6.73
C ALA A 32 -10.92 -6.76 5.70
N LEU A 33 -10.10 -7.02 4.68
CA LEU A 33 -10.36 -8.05 3.68
C LEU A 33 -9.90 -9.41 4.21
N ASP A 34 -10.59 -10.49 3.78
CA ASP A 34 -10.31 -11.83 4.27
C ASP A 34 -8.92 -12.34 3.86
N GLY A 35 -8.24 -12.96 4.81
CA GLY A 35 -6.99 -13.69 4.56
C GLY A 35 -5.79 -12.79 4.24
N VAL A 36 -5.88 -11.49 4.52
CA VAL A 36 -4.80 -10.56 4.23
C VAL A 36 -3.71 -10.63 5.31
N THR A 37 -2.47 -10.70 4.86
CA THR A 37 -1.28 -10.68 5.72
C THR A 37 -0.46 -9.43 5.40
N ARG A 38 -0.04 -8.72 6.46
CA ARG A 38 0.84 -7.56 6.33
C ARG A 38 2.30 -8.02 6.35
N GLY A 39 3.08 -7.61 5.34
CA GLY A 39 4.52 -7.84 5.30
C GLY A 39 5.27 -6.53 5.38
N ALA A 40 6.09 -6.36 6.43
CA ALA A 40 6.90 -5.16 6.58
C ALA A 40 8.26 -5.35 5.92
N ARG A 41 8.69 -4.33 5.17
CA ARG A 41 10.00 -4.29 4.50
C ARG A 41 10.66 -2.96 4.85
N LYS A 42 11.96 -2.83 4.55
CA LYS A 42 12.70 -1.59 4.84
C LYS A 42 12.20 -0.41 4.02
N GLY A 43 11.78 -0.63 2.80
CA GLY A 43 11.38 0.43 1.88
C GLY A 43 9.87 0.58 1.68
N TYR A 44 9.07 -0.37 2.15
CA TYR A 44 7.62 -0.35 1.97
C TYR A 44 6.92 -1.36 2.89
N THR A 45 5.61 -1.20 3.03
CA THR A 45 4.75 -2.18 3.71
C THR A 45 3.85 -2.81 2.66
N ALA A 46 3.79 -4.14 2.62
CA ALA A 46 3.03 -4.88 1.63
C ALA A 46 1.85 -5.60 2.26
N PHE A 47 0.82 -5.80 1.46
CA PHE A 47 -0.38 -6.56 1.84
C PHE A 47 -0.56 -7.70 0.85
N SER A 48 -0.76 -8.91 1.36
CA SER A 48 -0.83 -10.11 0.54
C SER A 48 -1.98 -10.99 0.98
N ARG A 49 -2.55 -11.73 0.04
CA ARG A 49 -3.49 -12.81 0.31
C ARG A 49 -2.85 -14.12 -0.13
N LYS A 50 -2.96 -14.51 -1.39
CA LYS A 50 -2.15 -15.60 -1.96
C LYS A 50 -0.85 -15.06 -2.52
N VAL A 51 -0.92 -13.85 -3.08
CA VAL A 51 0.21 -13.09 -3.61
C VAL A 51 0.07 -11.65 -3.15
N GLN A 52 1.14 -10.88 -3.26
CA GLN A 52 1.12 -9.47 -2.91
C GLN A 52 0.16 -8.72 -3.84
N PHE A 53 -0.82 -8.01 -3.28
CA PHE A 53 -1.80 -7.26 -4.05
C PHE A 53 -1.72 -5.75 -3.83
N ALA A 54 -1.03 -5.29 -2.80
CA ALA A 54 -0.88 -3.87 -2.52
C ALA A 54 0.41 -3.63 -1.73
N ALA A 55 0.97 -2.44 -1.89
CA ALA A 55 2.12 -2.01 -1.09
C ALA A 55 2.08 -0.50 -0.95
N ALA A 56 2.56 0.02 0.18
CA ALA A 56 2.60 1.44 0.47
C ALA A 56 3.97 1.83 0.96
N ARG A 57 4.48 2.98 0.49
CA ARG A 57 5.75 3.53 0.94
C ARG A 57 5.67 5.06 1.07
N PRO A 58 6.42 5.66 2.00
CA PRO A 58 6.50 7.11 2.08
C PRO A 58 7.34 7.66 0.93
N CYS A 59 6.93 8.80 0.37
CA CYS A 59 7.64 9.42 -0.75
C CYS A 59 7.46 10.94 -0.67
N LYS A 60 8.51 11.67 -0.32
CA LYS A 60 8.58 13.15 -0.30
C LYS A 60 7.26 13.87 0.06
N GLY A 61 6.77 13.65 1.26
CA GLY A 61 5.54 14.30 1.73
C GLY A 61 4.25 13.66 1.24
N ALA A 62 4.31 12.43 0.70
CA ALA A 62 3.14 11.70 0.22
C ALA A 62 3.29 10.21 0.47
N VAL A 63 2.18 9.47 0.34
CA VAL A 63 2.18 8.00 0.37
C VAL A 63 2.03 7.49 -1.05
N ARG A 64 2.96 6.67 -1.48
CA ARG A 64 2.89 5.99 -2.77
C ARG A 64 2.29 4.61 -2.55
N LEU A 65 1.13 4.35 -3.15
CA LEU A 65 0.41 3.09 -3.01
C LEU A 65 0.42 2.32 -4.33
N GLY A 66 0.95 1.10 -4.31
CA GLY A 66 0.94 0.19 -5.46
C GLY A 66 -0.21 -0.80 -5.34
N LEU A 67 -0.83 -1.11 -6.47
CA LEU A 67 -1.99 -2.01 -6.53
C LEU A 67 -1.85 -3.03 -7.66
N ALA A 68 -2.30 -4.25 -7.42
CA ALA A 68 -2.28 -5.32 -8.41
C ALA A 68 -3.50 -5.25 -9.34
N VAL A 69 -3.79 -4.05 -9.84
CA VAL A 69 -4.85 -3.81 -10.83
C VAL A 69 -4.26 -3.04 -12.01
N PRO A 70 -4.84 -3.14 -13.21
CA PRO A 70 -4.31 -2.39 -14.33
C PRO A 70 -4.48 -0.88 -14.13
N PRO A 71 -3.56 -0.04 -14.65
CA PRO A 71 -3.67 1.42 -14.51
C PRO A 71 -4.96 1.99 -15.10
N SER A 72 -5.58 1.29 -16.02
CA SER A 72 -6.86 1.70 -16.62
C SER A 72 -8.06 1.53 -15.70
N ALA A 73 -7.90 0.87 -14.54
CA ALA A 73 -9.01 0.63 -13.61
C ALA A 73 -9.58 1.91 -13.01
N ASP A 74 -8.76 2.96 -12.87
CA ASP A 74 -9.19 4.24 -12.33
C ASP A 74 -8.29 5.35 -12.87
N LYS A 75 -8.83 6.57 -12.99
CA LYS A 75 -8.09 7.74 -13.47
C LYS A 75 -6.90 8.10 -12.60
N ARG A 76 -6.99 7.84 -11.29
CA ARG A 76 -5.95 8.17 -10.32
C ARG A 76 -4.73 7.26 -10.42
N LEU A 77 -4.86 6.13 -11.12
CA LEU A 77 -3.79 5.14 -11.20
C LEU A 77 -2.80 5.48 -12.32
N GLU A 78 -1.52 5.28 -12.02
CA GLU A 78 -0.42 5.41 -12.97
C GLU A 78 0.22 4.04 -13.14
N THR A 79 0.95 3.84 -14.25
CA THR A 79 1.74 2.63 -14.43
C THR A 79 2.84 2.58 -13.36
N ALA A 80 2.92 1.46 -12.63
CA ALA A 80 3.99 1.27 -11.66
C ALA A 80 5.35 1.23 -12.34
N ARG A 81 6.35 1.86 -11.70
CA ARG A 81 7.71 1.96 -12.26
C ARG A 81 8.61 0.92 -11.59
N PRO A 82 9.62 0.38 -12.31
CA PRO A 82 10.57 -0.57 -11.72
C PRO A 82 11.24 -0.05 -10.45
N LYS A 83 11.52 1.24 -10.39
CA LYS A 83 12.19 1.88 -9.25
C LYS A 83 11.34 1.98 -7.98
N GLU A 84 10.06 1.60 -8.03
CA GLU A 84 9.21 1.58 -6.85
C GLU A 84 9.68 0.57 -5.81
N GLY A 85 10.36 -0.47 -6.23
CA GLY A 85 10.98 -1.44 -5.33
C GLY A 85 10.10 -2.56 -4.82
N TRP A 86 8.80 -2.53 -5.14
CA TRP A 86 7.89 -3.59 -4.74
C TRP A 86 7.69 -4.63 -5.85
N SER A 87 6.81 -5.62 -5.60
CA SER A 87 6.55 -6.71 -6.51
C SER A 87 6.09 -6.25 -7.89
N GLU A 88 6.53 -6.94 -8.94
CA GLU A 88 6.07 -6.73 -10.31
C GLU A 88 4.58 -6.98 -10.50
N ARG A 89 3.93 -7.68 -9.56
CA ARG A 89 2.50 -7.91 -9.58
C ARG A 89 1.70 -6.62 -9.36
N LEU A 90 2.33 -5.61 -8.77
CA LEU A 90 1.73 -4.29 -8.56
C LEU A 90 1.91 -3.48 -9.83
N LYS A 91 0.92 -3.53 -10.72
CA LYS A 91 1.00 -2.94 -12.06
C LYS A 91 0.66 -1.46 -12.10
N SER A 92 0.00 -0.94 -11.07
CA SER A 92 -0.39 0.46 -11.00
C SER A 92 -0.03 1.05 -9.65
N ALA A 93 0.02 2.39 -9.61
CA ALA A 93 0.33 3.10 -8.38
C ALA A 93 -0.43 4.43 -8.34
N THR A 94 -0.69 4.92 -7.14
CA THR A 94 -1.28 6.24 -6.94
C THR A 94 -0.58 6.94 -5.79
N THR A 95 -0.68 8.26 -5.74
CA THR A 95 -0.07 9.09 -4.71
C THR A 95 -1.15 9.68 -3.81
N LEU A 96 -0.99 9.54 -2.50
CA LEU A 96 -1.92 10.05 -1.49
C LEU A 96 -1.19 11.08 -0.64
N THR A 97 -1.77 12.26 -0.44
CA THR A 97 -1.13 13.34 0.31
C THR A 97 -1.76 13.56 1.69
N LYS A 98 -2.93 12.98 1.95
CA LYS A 98 -3.65 13.14 3.22
C LYS A 98 -4.51 11.92 3.51
N PRO A 99 -4.89 11.69 4.79
CA PRO A 99 -5.74 10.54 5.13
C PRO A 99 -7.07 10.51 4.37
N GLY A 100 -7.65 11.66 4.07
CA GLY A 100 -8.91 11.74 3.33
C GLY A 100 -8.84 11.23 1.89
N ASP A 101 -7.65 11.06 1.34
CA ASP A 101 -7.45 10.46 0.02
C ASP A 101 -7.74 8.96 0.02
N VAL A 102 -7.79 8.32 1.20
CA VAL A 102 -8.22 6.93 1.35
C VAL A 102 -9.75 6.94 1.45
N ASP A 103 -10.39 7.14 0.31
CA ASP A 103 -11.84 7.24 0.20
C ASP A 103 -12.47 5.91 -0.23
N ALA A 104 -13.80 5.91 -0.45
CA ALA A 104 -14.51 4.71 -0.87
C ALA A 104 -14.02 4.17 -2.21
N GLY A 105 -13.64 5.05 -3.14
CA GLY A 105 -13.09 4.67 -4.44
C GLY A 105 -11.77 3.93 -4.30
N LEU A 106 -10.89 4.40 -3.43
CA LEU A 106 -9.61 3.74 -3.18
C LEU A 106 -9.82 2.38 -2.50
N LYS A 107 -10.73 2.29 -1.54
CA LYS A 107 -11.06 1.03 -0.88
C LYS A 107 -11.59 0.01 -1.88
N LYS A 108 -12.36 0.46 -2.86
CA LYS A 108 -12.86 -0.39 -3.94
C LYS A 108 -11.71 -0.93 -4.79
N LEU A 109 -10.71 -0.10 -5.09
CA LEU A 109 -9.52 -0.52 -5.83
C LEU A 109 -8.70 -1.55 -5.04
N LEU A 110 -8.55 -1.35 -3.73
CA LEU A 110 -7.91 -2.33 -2.87
C LEU A 110 -8.62 -3.67 -2.91
N LYS A 111 -9.94 -3.66 -2.89
CA LYS A 111 -10.75 -4.89 -2.98
C LYS A 111 -10.58 -5.57 -4.33
N GLN A 112 -10.54 -4.79 -5.42
CA GLN A 112 -10.29 -5.35 -6.76
C GLN A 112 -8.92 -6.03 -6.83
N ALA A 113 -7.89 -5.40 -6.28
CA ALA A 113 -6.55 -5.98 -6.22
C ALA A 113 -6.55 -7.27 -5.39
N TRP A 114 -7.26 -7.28 -4.27
CA TRP A 114 -7.41 -8.44 -3.39
C TRP A 114 -8.11 -9.59 -4.12
N GLU A 115 -9.15 -9.29 -4.88
CA GLU A 115 -9.88 -10.31 -5.65
C GLU A 115 -9.00 -10.93 -6.74
N ALA A 116 -8.06 -10.18 -7.27
CA ALA A 116 -7.13 -10.64 -8.30
C ALA A 116 -5.94 -11.43 -7.73
N SER A 117 -5.77 -11.44 -6.43
CA SER A 117 -4.62 -12.11 -5.78
C SER A 117 -4.80 -13.61 -5.60
#